data_9dd3c9e7e9b7021f52b0a940d3ceba3e
#
_entry.id   9dd3c9e7e9b7021f52b0a940d3ceba3e
#
_cell.length_a   1.000
_cell.length_b   1.000
_cell.length_c   1.000
_cell.angle_alpha   90.00
_cell.angle_beta   90.00
_cell.angle_gamma   90.00
#
_symmetry.space_group_name_H-M   'P 1'
#
loop_
_entity.id
_entity.type
_entity.pdbx_description
1 polymer ?
#
loop_
_entity_poly.entity_id
_entity_poly.type
_entity_poly.pdbx_seq_one_letter_code
_entity_poly.pdbx_strand_id
1 'polypeptide(L)'
;PGHYYYGAVTLPQGSAWGGHGYIGRPTSVGRPSEFTLAHELGHNMRLRHAPCGGPSGPDQNYPYSGGFIGKWGYDPRGASGLGELKDPGVIKDLMSYCNPEWISDYHFQKSLAFRMNEGPSSRQSDRSQPSEDVLILWGGSDDGVLTLEPAIHMNAPAVLPDGDGPYQIEGFNANGGSLFSLNFSLTETEYIDGGHFYFALPFDAGA
;
A
#
# COMPACT_ATOMS: atom_id res chain seq x y z
N PRO A 1 10.72 -15.99 1.98
CA PRO A 1 10.62 -14.58 2.31
C PRO A 1 9.85 -13.88 1.20
N GLY A 2 8.77 -13.17 1.57
CA GLY A 2 7.95 -12.46 0.61
C GLY A 2 8.72 -11.32 -0.07
N HIS A 3 8.28 -10.94 -1.26
CA HIS A 3 8.87 -9.86 -2.05
C HIS A 3 7.97 -8.62 -1.94
N TYR A 4 8.59 -7.45 -1.98
CA TYR A 4 7.90 -6.18 -2.18
C TYR A 4 8.12 -5.72 -3.62
N TYR A 5 7.11 -5.10 -4.19
CA TYR A 5 7.14 -4.58 -5.55
C TYR A 5 6.93 -3.07 -5.51
N TYR A 6 7.87 -2.34 -6.09
CA TYR A 6 7.78 -0.89 -6.20
C TYR A 6 7.83 -0.47 -7.66
N GLY A 7 6.77 0.18 -8.13
CA GLY A 7 6.71 0.78 -9.45
C GLY A 7 7.33 2.18 -9.41
N ALA A 8 8.54 2.35 -9.96
CA ALA A 8 9.14 3.68 -10.07
C ALA A 8 8.58 4.43 -11.28
N VAL A 9 8.01 5.62 -11.06
CA VAL A 9 7.41 6.45 -12.10
C VAL A 9 8.02 7.84 -12.12
N THR A 10 8.30 8.35 -13.32
CA THR A 10 8.72 9.72 -13.51
C THR A 10 7.50 10.60 -13.71
N LEU A 11 7.37 11.65 -12.91
CA LEU A 11 6.24 12.57 -12.95
C LEU A 11 6.65 13.90 -13.60
N PRO A 12 5.69 14.64 -14.17
CA PRO A 12 5.94 16.01 -14.62
C PRO A 12 6.52 16.87 -13.50
N GLN A 13 7.36 17.84 -13.90
CA GLN A 13 7.92 18.80 -12.94
C GLN A 13 6.79 19.58 -12.26
N GLY A 14 6.90 19.74 -10.93
CA GLY A 14 5.88 20.44 -10.14
C GLY A 14 4.70 19.57 -9.66
N SER A 15 4.68 18.28 -9.99
CA SER A 15 3.69 17.37 -9.40
C SER A 15 3.89 17.27 -7.88
N ALA A 16 2.82 17.48 -7.11
CA ALA A 16 2.82 17.34 -5.65
C ALA A 16 2.76 15.86 -5.19
N TRP A 17 2.35 14.95 -6.08
CA TRP A 17 2.26 13.53 -5.76
C TRP A 17 3.66 12.91 -5.57
N GLY A 18 3.87 12.21 -4.47
CA GLY A 18 5.13 11.52 -4.12
C GLY A 18 5.10 10.06 -4.50
N GLY A 19 4.16 9.33 -3.95
CA GLY A 19 4.00 7.91 -4.11
C GLY A 19 2.66 7.43 -3.58
N HIS A 20 2.45 6.13 -3.60
CA HIS A 20 1.26 5.46 -3.08
C HIS A 20 1.60 4.03 -2.66
N GLY A 21 1.48 3.73 -1.38
CA GLY A 21 1.67 2.41 -0.80
C GLY A 21 0.34 1.82 -0.32
N TYR A 22 0.11 0.55 -0.65
CA TYR A 22 -1.06 -0.15 -0.15
C TYR A 22 -0.78 -0.70 1.25
N ILE A 23 -1.56 -0.27 2.24
CA ILE A 23 -1.35 -0.62 3.64
C ILE A 23 -1.45 -2.14 3.86
N GLY A 24 -0.35 -2.73 4.31
CA GLY A 24 -0.25 -4.17 4.57
C GLY A 24 -0.21 -5.05 3.31
N ARG A 25 -0.02 -4.48 2.12
CA ARG A 25 0.16 -5.20 0.86
C ARG A 25 1.58 -5.04 0.34
N PRO A 26 2.10 -5.99 -0.46
CA PRO A 26 3.49 -5.96 -0.90
C PRO A 26 3.75 -5.05 -2.12
N THR A 27 2.81 -4.20 -2.50
CA THR A 27 2.89 -3.38 -3.70
C THR A 27 2.82 -1.90 -3.38
N SER A 28 3.59 -1.11 -4.08
CA SER A 28 3.61 0.34 -4.00
C SER A 28 4.13 0.96 -5.30
N VAL A 29 3.90 2.23 -5.48
CA VAL A 29 4.35 3.00 -6.65
C VAL A 29 4.76 4.40 -6.20
N GLY A 30 5.73 5.00 -6.85
CA GLY A 30 6.13 6.35 -6.50
C GLY A 30 7.31 6.88 -7.31
N ARG A 31 7.80 8.04 -6.92
CA ARG A 31 8.99 8.65 -7.52
C ARG A 31 10.22 7.76 -7.29
N PRO A 32 11.21 7.77 -8.19
CA PRO A 32 12.48 7.07 -8.02
C PRO A 32 13.37 7.81 -6.99
N SER A 33 12.90 7.88 -5.75
CA SER A 33 13.55 8.52 -4.61
C SER A 33 13.64 7.52 -3.48
N GLU A 34 14.78 7.49 -2.79
CA GLU A 34 15.01 6.60 -1.64
C GLU A 34 14.02 6.87 -0.49
N PHE A 35 13.70 8.14 -0.26
CA PHE A 35 12.74 8.55 0.78
C PHE A 35 11.32 8.11 0.43
N THR A 36 10.86 8.38 -0.81
CA THR A 36 9.54 7.92 -1.25
C THR A 36 9.45 6.40 -1.18
N LEU A 37 10.46 5.68 -1.70
CA LEU A 37 10.49 4.22 -1.61
C LEU A 37 10.37 3.73 -0.16
N ALA A 38 11.13 4.31 0.76
CA ALA A 38 11.11 3.92 2.16
C ALA A 38 9.76 4.22 2.83
N HIS A 39 9.14 5.38 2.52
CA HIS A 39 7.80 5.76 2.96
C HIS A 39 6.75 4.75 2.49
N GLU A 40 6.69 4.48 1.20
CA GLU A 40 5.71 3.56 0.63
C GLU A 40 5.89 2.10 1.11
N LEU A 41 7.15 1.67 1.31
CA LEU A 41 7.44 0.39 1.97
C LEU A 41 6.97 0.37 3.43
N GLY A 42 6.98 1.52 4.10
CA GLY A 42 6.39 1.69 5.43
C GLY A 42 4.92 1.32 5.43
N HIS A 43 4.14 1.82 4.46
CA HIS A 43 2.73 1.45 4.30
C HIS A 43 2.56 -0.05 4.01
N ASN A 44 3.40 -0.64 3.18
CA ASN A 44 3.37 -2.09 2.96
C ASN A 44 3.58 -2.88 4.26
N MET A 45 4.29 -2.31 5.23
CA MET A 45 4.48 -2.87 6.58
C MET A 45 3.43 -2.40 7.59
N ARG A 46 2.26 -1.94 7.13
CA ARG A 46 1.14 -1.45 7.93
C ARG A 46 1.43 -0.21 8.77
N LEU A 47 2.43 0.58 8.41
CA LEU A 47 2.62 1.88 9.03
C LEU A 47 1.58 2.87 8.49
N ARG A 48 1.08 3.72 9.37
CA ARG A 48 0.27 4.89 9.02
C ARG A 48 1.11 6.16 9.17
N HIS A 49 0.62 7.26 8.66
CA HIS A 49 1.35 8.52 8.71
C HIS A 49 1.61 9.03 10.13
N ALA A 50 2.80 9.61 10.35
CA ALA A 50 3.07 10.46 11.50
C ALA A 50 2.43 11.85 11.27
N PRO A 51 1.93 12.52 12.33
CA PRO A 51 1.10 13.73 12.20
C PRO A 51 1.91 14.99 11.91
N CYS A 52 2.48 15.12 10.70
CA CYS A 52 3.14 16.33 10.22
C CYS A 52 2.93 16.52 8.72
N GLY A 53 2.61 17.73 8.28
CA GLY A 53 2.39 18.08 6.89
C GLY A 53 0.97 17.80 6.38
N GLY A 54 0.02 17.50 7.28
CA GLY A 54 -1.39 17.30 6.97
C GLY A 54 -1.69 16.02 6.18
N PRO A 55 -1.04 14.87 6.51
CA PRO A 55 -1.34 13.63 5.83
C PRO A 55 -2.76 13.15 6.12
N SER A 56 -3.36 12.46 5.17
CA SER A 56 -4.62 11.74 5.38
C SER A 56 -4.40 10.56 6.34
N GLY A 57 -5.39 10.26 7.19
CA GLY A 57 -5.39 9.10 8.08
C GLY A 57 -4.16 8.94 8.99
N PRO A 58 -3.71 9.99 9.73
CA PRO A 58 -2.53 9.86 10.58
C PRO A 58 -2.75 8.81 11.67
N ASP A 59 -1.67 8.16 12.09
CA ASP A 59 -1.70 7.18 13.20
C ASP A 59 -2.07 7.89 14.50
N GLN A 60 -3.28 7.63 15.01
CA GLN A 60 -3.79 8.22 16.25
C GLN A 60 -2.97 7.79 17.50
N ASN A 61 -2.18 6.72 17.39
CA ASN A 61 -1.33 6.22 18.45
C ASN A 61 0.12 6.71 18.31
N TYR A 62 0.42 7.56 17.32
CA TYR A 62 1.77 8.10 17.17
C TYR A 62 2.17 8.92 18.40
N PRO A 63 3.25 8.56 19.11
CA PRO A 63 3.49 9.08 20.46
C PRO A 63 4.10 10.50 20.51
N TYR A 64 4.63 10.99 19.38
CA TYR A 64 5.37 12.25 19.35
C TYR A 64 4.61 13.33 18.59
N SER A 65 4.23 14.40 19.27
CA SER A 65 3.50 15.52 18.68
C SER A 65 4.26 16.12 17.50
N GLY A 66 3.53 16.58 16.47
CA GLY A 66 4.12 17.22 15.30
C GLY A 66 5.03 16.31 14.44
N GLY A 67 4.87 14.99 14.58
CA GLY A 67 5.57 14.00 13.78
C GLY A 67 7.07 13.93 14.01
N PHE A 68 7.60 14.37 15.16
CA PHE A 68 9.02 14.23 15.50
C PHE A 68 9.41 12.78 15.74
N ILE A 69 10.70 12.43 15.56
CA ILE A 69 11.18 11.04 15.77
C ILE A 69 11.27 10.62 17.24
N GLY A 70 11.22 11.56 18.17
CA GLY A 70 11.12 11.33 19.61
C GLY A 70 12.35 10.78 20.31
N LYS A 71 13.22 10.06 19.63
CA LYS A 71 14.51 9.52 20.10
C LYS A 71 15.62 9.87 19.14
N TRP A 72 16.85 9.94 19.66
CA TRP A 72 18.03 10.14 18.83
C TRP A 72 18.15 8.99 17.81
N GLY A 73 18.23 9.35 16.53
CA GLY A 73 18.59 8.42 15.46
C GLY A 73 20.08 8.46 15.17
N TYR A 74 20.58 7.45 14.45
CA TYR A 74 21.96 7.38 14.00
C TYR A 74 22.03 6.86 12.57
N ASP A 75 22.60 7.67 11.67
CA ASP A 75 22.91 7.27 10.30
C ASP A 75 24.41 6.94 10.20
N PRO A 76 24.79 5.66 10.06
CA PRO A 76 26.19 5.27 9.94
C PRO A 76 26.86 5.78 8.67
N ARG A 77 26.07 6.21 7.68
CA ARG A 77 26.55 6.72 6.38
C ARG A 77 26.72 8.24 6.36
N GLY A 78 26.53 8.93 7.48
CA GLY A 78 26.57 10.39 7.54
C GLY A 78 27.67 11.01 6.68
N ALA A 79 27.43 12.20 6.15
CA ALA A 79 28.21 12.85 5.08
C ALA A 79 29.73 12.89 5.29
N SER A 80 30.19 12.76 6.52
CA SER A 80 31.64 12.73 6.87
C SER A 80 32.24 11.32 6.94
N GLY A 81 31.46 10.26 6.71
CA GLY A 81 31.84 8.86 6.95
C GLY A 81 32.02 8.47 8.42
N LEU A 82 31.77 9.41 9.34
CA LEU A 82 31.82 9.19 10.80
C LEU A 82 30.47 8.91 11.44
N GLY A 83 29.43 8.82 10.60
CA GLY A 83 28.05 8.73 11.06
C GLY A 83 27.47 10.11 11.45
N GLU A 84 26.15 10.16 11.57
CA GLU A 84 25.40 11.37 11.91
C GLU A 84 24.32 11.07 12.93
N LEU A 85 24.23 11.89 13.98
CA LEU A 85 23.12 11.82 14.92
C LEU A 85 21.92 12.62 14.39
N LYS A 86 20.75 12.01 14.46
CA LYS A 86 19.48 12.63 14.07
C LYS A 86 18.77 13.15 15.32
N ASP A 87 18.72 14.48 15.46
CA ASP A 87 18.16 15.16 16.63
C ASP A 87 16.63 15.00 16.68
N PRO A 88 16.07 14.40 17.76
CA PRO A 88 14.64 14.21 17.90
C PRO A 88 13.83 15.51 18.02
N GLY A 89 14.46 16.64 18.33
CA GLY A 89 13.82 17.95 18.36
C GLY A 89 13.73 18.65 17.01
N VAL A 90 14.37 18.10 15.99
CA VAL A 90 14.46 18.69 14.64
C VAL A 90 13.90 17.75 13.58
N ILE A 91 14.28 16.49 13.65
CA ILE A 91 13.99 15.48 12.62
C ILE A 91 12.55 14.98 12.76
N LYS A 92 11.88 14.84 11.63
CA LYS A 92 10.52 14.30 11.51
C LYS A 92 10.55 12.81 11.15
N ASP A 93 9.47 12.14 11.47
CA ASP A 93 9.33 10.73 11.10
C ASP A 93 9.20 10.57 9.57
N LEU A 94 9.81 9.51 9.05
CA LEU A 94 9.76 9.11 7.64
C LEU A 94 8.34 8.97 7.10
N MET A 95 7.39 8.56 7.95
CA MET A 95 5.97 8.43 7.59
C MET A 95 5.22 9.76 7.71
N SER A 96 5.88 10.91 7.78
CA SER A 96 5.27 12.24 7.72
C SER A 96 5.48 12.89 6.34
N TYR A 97 4.84 14.05 6.13
CA TYR A 97 5.08 14.89 4.95
C TYR A 97 5.99 16.09 5.25
N CYS A 98 6.80 15.97 6.31
CA CYS A 98 7.70 17.04 6.74
C CYS A 98 9.17 16.60 6.67
N ASN A 99 10.04 17.57 6.38
CA ASN A 99 11.50 17.38 6.30
C ASN A 99 12.22 18.19 7.39
N PRO A 100 13.46 17.86 7.74
CA PRO A 100 14.21 16.66 7.36
C PRO A 100 13.69 15.41 8.07
N GLU A 101 13.86 14.23 7.47
CA GLU A 101 13.20 13.01 7.92
C GLU A 101 14.17 11.89 8.32
N TRP A 102 13.72 11.05 9.23
CA TRP A 102 14.33 9.80 9.66
C TRP A 102 13.24 8.91 10.26
N ILE A 103 13.49 7.63 10.45
CA ILE A 103 12.53 6.73 11.08
C ILE A 103 12.53 6.94 12.60
N SER A 104 11.35 7.09 13.22
CA SER A 104 11.19 7.08 14.69
C SER A 104 11.41 5.67 15.26
N ASP A 105 11.72 5.60 16.55
CA ASP A 105 11.74 4.31 17.27
C ASP A 105 10.38 3.62 17.25
N TYR A 106 9.29 4.38 17.26
CA TYR A 106 7.91 3.87 17.17
C TYR A 106 7.66 3.12 15.86
N HIS A 107 7.90 3.75 14.72
CA HIS A 107 7.71 3.11 13.42
C HIS A 107 8.77 2.05 13.13
N PHE A 108 9.98 2.23 13.60
CA PHE A 108 11.01 1.19 13.52
C PHE A 108 10.59 -0.10 14.24
N GLN A 109 10.08 0.01 15.47
CA GLN A 109 9.59 -1.15 16.23
C GLN A 109 8.38 -1.81 15.57
N LYS A 110 7.43 -1.03 15.03
CA LYS A 110 6.29 -1.57 14.27
C LYS A 110 6.75 -2.31 13.02
N SER A 111 7.67 -1.75 12.25
CA SER A 111 8.25 -2.41 11.06
C SER A 111 8.96 -3.70 11.43
N LEU A 112 9.75 -3.68 12.51
CA LEU A 112 10.46 -4.87 13.00
C LEU A 112 9.46 -5.95 13.43
N ALA A 113 8.46 -5.59 14.21
CA ALA A 113 7.41 -6.51 14.65
C ALA A 113 6.65 -7.11 13.45
N PHE A 114 6.31 -6.30 12.46
CA PHE A 114 5.69 -6.77 11.22
C PHE A 114 6.58 -7.78 10.50
N ARG A 115 7.87 -7.48 10.35
CA ARG A 115 8.82 -8.37 9.68
C ARG A 115 9.04 -9.69 10.41
N MET A 116 8.99 -9.68 11.75
CA MET A 116 9.21 -10.86 12.56
C MET A 116 7.96 -11.76 12.66
N ASN A 117 6.77 -11.16 12.72
CA ASN A 117 5.54 -11.87 13.05
C ASN A 117 4.61 -12.11 11.87
N GLU A 118 4.55 -11.16 10.95
CA GLU A 118 3.59 -11.24 9.84
C GLU A 118 4.29 -11.50 8.51
N GLY A 119 5.48 -10.93 8.31
CA GLY A 119 6.12 -10.88 7.01
C GLY A 119 5.23 -10.16 5.98
N PRO A 120 5.60 -10.03 4.72
CA PRO A 120 4.61 -9.84 3.69
C PRO A 120 3.70 -11.05 3.78
N SER A 121 2.39 -10.83 3.98
CA SER A 121 1.46 -11.95 4.02
C SER A 121 1.79 -12.78 2.79
N SER A 122 2.24 -13.97 3.04
CA SER A 122 2.48 -14.96 2.00
C SER A 122 1.13 -15.46 1.50
N ARG A 123 0.32 -14.59 0.94
CA ARG A 123 -0.28 -14.95 -0.30
C ARG A 123 0.89 -14.97 -1.26
N GLN A 124 1.62 -16.06 -1.14
CA GLN A 124 2.33 -16.62 -2.21
C GLN A 124 1.39 -16.50 -3.40
N SER A 125 1.56 -15.47 -4.21
CA SER A 125 1.24 -15.64 -5.61
C SER A 125 2.18 -16.77 -5.96
N ASP A 126 1.64 -17.95 -5.81
CA ASP A 126 2.36 -19.15 -6.13
C ASP A 126 2.75 -18.95 -7.58
N ARG A 127 4.04 -18.69 -7.84
CA ARG A 127 4.54 -18.61 -9.21
C ARG A 127 4.32 -19.95 -9.92
N SER A 128 3.79 -20.94 -9.21
CA SER A 128 3.33 -22.22 -9.71
C SER A 128 1.86 -22.23 -10.12
N GLN A 129 1.07 -21.17 -9.84
CA GLN A 129 -0.29 -21.15 -10.39
C GLN A 129 -0.21 -20.93 -11.91
N PRO A 130 -0.83 -21.82 -12.68
CA PRO A 130 -0.88 -21.66 -14.11
C PRO A 130 -1.61 -20.35 -14.47
N SER A 131 -1.10 -19.65 -15.47
CA SER A 131 -1.84 -18.53 -16.06
C SER A 131 -2.99 -19.10 -16.87
N GLU A 132 -4.13 -18.48 -16.74
CA GLU A 132 -5.35 -18.78 -17.47
C GLU A 132 -6.00 -17.49 -17.98
N ASP A 133 -7.01 -17.59 -18.80
CA ASP A 133 -7.76 -16.42 -19.22
C ASP A 133 -8.57 -15.90 -18.04
N VAL A 134 -8.33 -14.65 -17.67
CA VAL A 134 -8.98 -13.99 -16.54
C VAL A 134 -9.59 -12.66 -16.95
N LEU A 135 -10.66 -12.32 -16.29
CA LEU A 135 -11.25 -10.99 -16.30
C LEU A 135 -10.77 -10.23 -15.06
N ILE A 136 -10.00 -9.18 -15.29
CA ILE A 136 -9.60 -8.27 -14.23
C ILE A 136 -10.77 -7.35 -13.90
N LEU A 137 -11.23 -7.40 -12.66
CA LEU A 137 -12.20 -6.49 -12.07
C LEU A 137 -11.50 -5.66 -11.00
N TRP A 138 -11.60 -4.36 -11.12
CA TRP A 138 -10.91 -3.43 -10.24
C TRP A 138 -11.70 -2.14 -10.04
N GLY A 139 -11.44 -1.45 -8.95
CA GLY A 139 -12.13 -0.22 -8.62
C GLY A 139 -11.84 0.20 -7.20
N GLY A 140 -12.61 1.14 -6.69
CA GLY A 140 -12.42 1.66 -5.36
C GLY A 140 -13.67 2.26 -4.75
N SER A 141 -13.53 2.77 -3.54
CA SER A 141 -14.53 3.60 -2.87
C SER A 141 -13.90 4.90 -2.45
N ASP A 142 -14.57 6.00 -2.73
CA ASP A 142 -14.26 7.32 -2.23
C ASP A 142 -15.55 7.90 -1.62
N ASP A 143 -15.47 8.42 -0.38
CA ASP A 143 -16.63 8.89 0.40
C ASP A 143 -17.81 7.90 0.42
N GLY A 144 -17.53 6.60 0.45
CA GLY A 144 -18.54 5.55 0.48
C GLY A 144 -19.20 5.24 -0.86
N VAL A 145 -18.80 5.88 -1.93
CA VAL A 145 -19.27 5.61 -3.30
C VAL A 145 -18.33 4.61 -3.95
N LEU A 146 -18.85 3.41 -4.28
CA LEU A 146 -18.11 2.39 -5.03
C LEU A 146 -18.09 2.73 -6.51
N THR A 147 -16.90 2.64 -7.11
CA THR A 147 -16.70 2.71 -8.56
C THR A 147 -16.10 1.42 -9.06
N LEU A 148 -16.60 0.93 -10.17
CA LEU A 148 -16.04 -0.18 -10.94
C LEU A 148 -15.42 0.39 -12.21
N GLU A 149 -14.16 0.13 -12.39
CA GLU A 149 -13.42 0.54 -13.59
C GLU A 149 -13.64 -0.44 -14.76
N PRO A 150 -13.36 -0.06 -16.01
CA PRO A 150 -13.50 -0.96 -17.14
C PRO A 150 -12.72 -2.26 -16.92
N ALA A 151 -13.41 -3.38 -17.10
CA ALA A 151 -12.81 -4.70 -16.97
C ALA A 151 -11.75 -4.96 -18.06
N ILE A 152 -10.69 -5.70 -17.70
CA ILE A 152 -9.59 -6.03 -18.59
C ILE A 152 -9.51 -7.55 -18.73
N HIS A 153 -9.56 -8.06 -19.96
CA HIS A 153 -9.29 -9.47 -20.26
C HIS A 153 -7.81 -9.69 -20.53
N MET A 154 -7.20 -10.65 -19.84
CA MET A 154 -5.80 -11.00 -20.06
C MET A 154 -5.49 -12.43 -19.59
N ASN A 155 -4.31 -12.94 -19.96
CA ASN A 155 -3.81 -14.21 -19.45
C ASN A 155 -2.93 -13.95 -18.21
N ALA A 156 -3.40 -14.39 -17.05
CA ALA A 156 -2.73 -14.20 -15.76
C ALA A 156 -3.17 -15.27 -14.75
N PRO A 157 -2.46 -15.45 -13.62
CA PRO A 157 -2.96 -16.26 -12.52
C PRO A 157 -4.26 -15.68 -11.96
N ALA A 158 -5.22 -16.55 -11.62
CA ALA A 158 -6.46 -16.13 -10.96
C ALA A 158 -6.19 -15.54 -9.55
N VAL A 159 -6.92 -14.49 -9.21
CA VAL A 159 -6.91 -13.86 -7.89
C VAL A 159 -8.34 -13.63 -7.44
N LEU A 160 -8.83 -14.50 -6.57
CA LEU A 160 -10.19 -14.40 -6.05
C LEU A 160 -10.22 -13.54 -4.78
N PRO A 161 -11.34 -12.87 -4.48
CA PRO A 161 -11.55 -12.21 -3.20
C PRO A 161 -11.59 -13.24 -2.06
N ASP A 162 -11.39 -12.77 -0.84
CA ASP A 162 -11.38 -13.61 0.37
C ASP A 162 -12.75 -14.25 0.70
N GLY A 163 -13.80 -13.78 0.04
CA GLY A 163 -15.16 -14.25 0.27
C GLY A 163 -15.85 -13.61 1.48
N ASP A 164 -15.10 -12.87 2.29
CA ASP A 164 -15.58 -12.15 3.45
C ASP A 164 -15.56 -10.65 3.19
N GLY A 165 -16.59 -9.94 3.67
CA GLY A 165 -16.63 -8.48 3.57
C GLY A 165 -18.03 -7.93 3.29
N PRO A 166 -18.20 -6.61 3.49
CA PRO A 166 -19.50 -5.97 3.39
C PRO A 166 -19.93 -5.64 1.95
N TYR A 167 -19.01 -5.75 1.00
CA TYR A 167 -19.26 -5.43 -0.40
C TYR A 167 -19.51 -6.69 -1.21
N GLN A 168 -20.33 -6.56 -2.26
CA GLN A 168 -20.65 -7.66 -3.15
C GLN A 168 -20.49 -7.20 -4.61
N ILE A 169 -19.91 -8.07 -5.44
CA ILE A 169 -19.85 -7.89 -6.89
C ILE A 169 -20.54 -9.08 -7.56
N GLU A 170 -21.37 -8.80 -8.54
CA GLU A 170 -22.11 -9.82 -9.28
C GLU A 170 -21.86 -9.64 -10.79
N GLY A 171 -21.70 -10.76 -11.47
CA GLY A 171 -21.60 -10.80 -12.92
C GLY A 171 -22.80 -11.50 -13.53
N PHE A 172 -23.27 -10.97 -14.66
CA PHE A 172 -24.39 -11.53 -15.41
C PHE A 172 -24.03 -11.71 -16.87
N ASN A 173 -24.54 -12.75 -17.50
CA ASN A 173 -24.43 -12.91 -18.94
C ASN A 173 -25.43 -11.99 -19.69
N ALA A 174 -25.32 -11.94 -21.01
CA ALA A 174 -26.18 -11.11 -21.85
C ALA A 174 -27.69 -11.42 -21.74
N ASN A 175 -28.05 -12.60 -21.26
CA ASN A 175 -29.43 -13.02 -21.05
C ASN A 175 -29.93 -12.78 -19.60
N GLY A 176 -29.12 -12.13 -18.75
CA GLY A 176 -29.42 -11.85 -17.36
C GLY A 176 -29.22 -13.02 -16.39
N GLY A 177 -28.61 -14.12 -16.86
CA GLY A 177 -28.21 -15.22 -15.99
C GLY A 177 -26.99 -14.86 -15.14
N SER A 178 -27.03 -15.17 -13.84
CA SER A 178 -25.90 -14.95 -12.94
C SER A 178 -24.71 -15.83 -13.31
N LEU A 179 -23.56 -15.24 -13.46
CA LEU A 179 -22.27 -15.93 -13.69
C LEU A 179 -21.49 -16.12 -12.39
N PHE A 180 -21.48 -15.11 -11.54
CA PHE A 180 -20.82 -15.16 -10.23
C PHE A 180 -21.43 -14.14 -9.27
N SER A 181 -21.24 -14.37 -7.98
CA SER A 181 -21.54 -13.45 -6.89
C SER A 181 -20.47 -13.62 -5.83
N LEU A 182 -19.72 -12.57 -5.52
CA LEU A 182 -18.54 -12.61 -4.67
C LEU A 182 -18.58 -11.49 -3.64
N ASN A 183 -18.36 -11.83 -2.38
CA ASN A 183 -18.20 -10.86 -1.31
C ASN A 183 -16.72 -10.48 -1.17
N PHE A 184 -16.46 -9.22 -0.77
CA PHE A 184 -15.11 -8.72 -0.61
C PHE A 184 -15.02 -7.57 0.39
N SER A 185 -13.80 -7.32 0.86
CA SER A 185 -13.41 -6.12 1.59
C SER A 185 -12.52 -5.24 0.74
N LEU A 186 -12.60 -3.93 0.95
CA LEU A 186 -11.67 -2.99 0.34
C LEU A 186 -10.30 -3.08 1.01
N THR A 187 -9.26 -2.91 0.23
CA THR A 187 -7.90 -2.68 0.73
C THR A 187 -7.74 -1.20 1.01
N GLU A 188 -7.37 -0.84 2.24
CA GLU A 188 -7.16 0.55 2.63
C GLU A 188 -6.05 1.21 1.81
N THR A 189 -6.22 2.48 1.52
CA THR A 189 -5.23 3.34 0.87
C THR A 189 -4.91 4.55 1.74
N GLU A 190 -3.80 5.21 1.46
CA GLU A 190 -3.31 6.29 2.32
C GLU A 190 -3.99 7.65 2.07
N TYR A 191 -4.61 7.85 0.91
CA TYR A 191 -5.08 9.18 0.47
C TYR A 191 -6.59 9.36 0.48
N ILE A 192 -7.38 8.31 0.64
CA ILE A 192 -8.84 8.38 0.58
C ILE A 192 -9.48 7.68 1.77
N ASP A 193 -10.56 8.26 2.28
CA ASP A 193 -11.44 7.60 3.23
C ASP A 193 -12.27 6.53 2.50
N GLY A 194 -11.64 5.38 2.26
CA GLY A 194 -12.20 4.31 1.48
C GLY A 194 -11.16 3.24 1.21
N GLY A 195 -11.15 2.73 0.02
CA GLY A 195 -10.19 1.71 -0.36
C GLY A 195 -10.36 1.30 -1.82
N HIS A 196 -9.64 0.30 -2.21
CA HIS A 196 -9.74 -0.26 -3.55
C HIS A 196 -9.88 -1.77 -3.49
N PHE A 197 -10.30 -2.35 -4.61
CA PHE A 197 -10.31 -3.78 -4.84
C PHE A 197 -9.73 -4.13 -6.20
N TYR A 198 -9.25 -5.36 -6.29
CA TYR A 198 -8.71 -5.96 -7.50
C TYR A 198 -8.90 -7.46 -7.44
N PHE A 199 -9.48 -8.03 -8.48
CA PHE A 199 -9.68 -9.47 -8.67
C PHE A 199 -9.28 -9.87 -10.08
N ALA A 200 -8.80 -11.09 -10.24
CA ALA A 200 -8.57 -11.74 -11.52
C ALA A 200 -9.41 -13.02 -11.55
N LEU A 201 -10.62 -12.92 -12.07
CA LEU A 201 -11.56 -14.04 -12.10
C LEU A 201 -11.32 -14.90 -13.32
N PRO A 202 -11.27 -16.23 -13.18
CA PRO A 202 -11.26 -17.12 -14.35
C PRO A 202 -12.41 -16.76 -15.31
N PHE A 203 -12.08 -16.62 -16.57
CA PHE A 203 -13.03 -16.17 -17.59
C PHE A 203 -13.02 -17.14 -18.77
N ASP A 204 -14.17 -17.76 -19.02
CA ASP A 204 -14.38 -18.55 -20.21
C ASP A 204 -15.18 -17.72 -21.23
N ALA A 205 -14.54 -17.30 -22.31
CA ALA A 205 -15.15 -16.51 -23.38
C ALA A 205 -16.24 -17.28 -24.17
N GLY A 206 -16.40 -18.56 -23.88
CA GLY A 206 -17.38 -19.45 -24.55
C GLY A 206 -18.61 -19.78 -23.70
N ALA A 207 -18.72 -19.26 -22.47
CA ALA A 207 -19.81 -19.54 -21.57
C ALA A 207 -20.96 -18.52 -21.69
#